data_4a7c03aa5d8e456809c64a195bb5b90a
#
_entry.id   4a7c03aa5d8e456809c64a195bb5b90a
#
_cell.length_a   1.000
_cell.length_b   1.000
_cell.length_c   1.000
_cell.angle_alpha   90.00
_cell.angle_beta   90.00
_cell.angle_gamma   90.00
#
_symmetry.space_group_name_H-M   'P 1'
#
loop_
_entity.id
_entity.type
_entity.pdbx_description
1 polymer ?
#
loop_
_entity_poly.entity_id
_entity_poly.type
_entity_poly.pdbx_seq_one_letter_code
_entity_poly.pdbx_strand_id
1 'polypeptide(L)'
;MRASYRFAIASLAAMMLAATSPASAKVLRFQAALTGKAEPDNTGSDATADARVRVDTVRGLVSVTMVVHGITTDQLWKKLVAAPIGPVHFHEYQADGNSILALPLPYGSTYTPTRDGFRIVSRNYDYAAGAKLLDSTLSFADFVAAMQAGKVVLNIHTDTFNPGEIGGKVMPG
;
A
#
# COMPACT_ATOMS: atom_id res chain seq x y z
N MET A 1 83.91 18.14 -2.88
CA MET A 1 82.80 18.20 -1.95
C MET A 1 81.53 18.46 -2.80
N ARG A 2 80.63 17.43 -2.98
CA ARG A 2 79.35 17.58 -3.65
C ARG A 2 78.27 17.26 -2.63
N ALA A 3 77.46 18.28 -2.30
CA ALA A 3 76.34 18.15 -1.40
C ALA A 3 75.13 17.69 -2.19
N SER A 4 74.56 16.54 -1.82
CA SER A 4 73.35 15.97 -2.40
C SER A 4 72.12 16.41 -1.56
N TYR A 5 71.29 17.25 -2.14
CA TYR A 5 69.98 17.61 -1.56
C TYR A 5 68.94 16.54 -1.90
N ARG A 6 68.42 15.86 -0.86
CA ARG A 6 67.27 14.95 -0.97
C ARG A 6 65.98 15.75 -0.75
N PHE A 7 65.17 15.89 -1.80
CA PHE A 7 63.84 16.42 -1.69
C PHE A 7 62.91 15.30 -1.19
N ALA A 8 62.31 15.51 -0.01
CA ALA A 8 61.25 14.67 0.49
C ALA A 8 59.90 15.20 -0.05
N ILE A 9 59.25 14.41 -0.90
CA ILE A 9 57.90 14.69 -1.38
C ILE A 9 56.90 14.14 -0.34
N ALA A 10 56.27 15.03 0.39
CA ALA A 10 55.15 14.66 1.30
C ALA A 10 53.87 14.59 0.44
N SER A 11 53.40 13.36 0.23
CA SER A 11 52.11 13.11 -0.43
C SER A 11 50.97 13.35 0.55
N LEU A 12 50.22 14.42 0.37
CA LEU A 12 49.00 14.74 1.10
C LEU A 12 47.85 13.93 0.49
N ALA A 13 47.47 12.80 1.10
CA ALA A 13 46.28 12.06 0.71
C ALA A 13 45.05 12.79 1.24
N ALA A 14 44.34 13.51 0.37
CA ALA A 14 43.06 14.11 0.64
C ALA A 14 41.99 13.00 0.71
N MET A 15 41.55 12.64 1.92
CA MET A 15 40.45 11.73 2.16
C MET A 15 39.14 12.46 1.88
N MET A 16 38.55 12.25 0.71
CA MET A 16 37.19 12.73 0.40
C MET A 16 36.20 11.93 1.24
N LEU A 17 35.68 12.52 2.32
CA LEU A 17 34.46 12.05 2.98
C LEU A 17 33.30 12.31 2.01
N ALA A 18 32.83 11.28 1.35
CA ALA A 18 31.55 11.31 0.65
C ALA A 18 30.44 11.48 1.70
N ALA A 19 29.90 12.70 1.82
CA ALA A 19 28.75 12.96 2.61
C ALA A 19 27.54 12.24 1.96
N THR A 20 27.17 11.09 2.51
CA THR A 20 25.92 10.42 2.14
C THR A 20 24.78 11.28 2.69
N SER A 21 24.17 12.10 1.81
CA SER A 21 22.94 12.78 2.15
C SER A 21 21.89 11.73 2.58
N PRO A 22 21.23 11.90 3.73
CA PRO A 22 20.17 10.97 4.11
C PRO A 22 19.11 11.02 3.00
N ALA A 23 18.77 9.84 2.46
CA ALA A 23 17.71 9.73 1.47
C ALA A 23 16.45 10.33 2.10
N SER A 24 15.99 11.49 1.59
CA SER A 24 14.78 12.15 2.06
C SER A 24 13.62 11.17 1.88
N ALA A 25 12.89 10.89 2.96
CA ALA A 25 11.74 9.99 2.94
C ALA A 25 10.74 10.49 1.88
N LYS A 26 10.64 9.77 0.77
CA LYS A 26 9.69 10.10 -0.29
C LYS A 26 8.34 9.52 0.09
N VAL A 27 7.44 10.39 0.50
CA VAL A 27 6.05 10.01 0.77
C VAL A 27 5.23 10.21 -0.49
N LEU A 28 4.74 9.11 -1.05
CA LEU A 28 3.78 9.12 -2.14
C LEU A 28 2.36 9.15 -1.58
N ARG A 29 1.45 9.81 -2.31
CA ARG A 29 0.03 9.90 -1.97
C ARG A 29 -0.80 9.34 -3.11
N PHE A 30 -1.85 8.61 -2.73
CA PHE A 30 -2.81 8.03 -3.65
C PHE A 30 -4.21 8.19 -3.09
N GLN A 31 -5.20 8.04 -3.97
CA GLN A 31 -6.62 8.05 -3.63
C GLN A 31 -7.36 6.98 -4.42
N ALA A 32 -8.48 6.51 -3.88
CA ALA A 32 -9.39 5.61 -4.57
C ALA A 32 -10.83 5.95 -4.19
N ALA A 33 -11.70 6.03 -5.20
CA ALA A 33 -13.15 6.03 -5.02
C ALA A 33 -13.66 4.62 -5.37
N LEU A 34 -14.28 3.95 -4.39
CA LEU A 34 -14.79 2.60 -4.54
C LEU A 34 -16.29 2.65 -4.77
N THR A 35 -16.78 1.87 -5.74
CA THR A 35 -18.20 1.73 -6.06
C THR A 35 -18.51 0.30 -6.48
N GLY A 36 -19.78 -0.11 -6.39
CA GLY A 36 -20.24 -1.39 -6.92
C GLY A 36 -20.38 -1.42 -8.44
N LYS A 37 -20.06 -0.33 -9.13
CA LYS A 37 -20.07 -0.21 -10.59
C LYS A 37 -18.65 -0.22 -11.19
N ALA A 38 -17.62 -0.29 -10.34
CA ALA A 38 -16.26 -0.32 -10.80
C ALA A 38 -15.86 -1.74 -11.25
N GLU A 39 -15.12 -1.80 -12.36
CA GLU A 39 -14.50 -3.05 -12.79
C GLU A 39 -13.36 -3.44 -11.82
N PRO A 40 -13.12 -4.74 -11.61
CA PRO A 40 -13.70 -5.86 -12.38
C PRO A 40 -15.02 -6.42 -11.81
N ASP A 41 -15.42 -6.03 -10.60
CA ASP A 41 -16.46 -6.75 -9.87
C ASP A 41 -17.90 -6.33 -10.20
N ASN A 42 -18.12 -5.12 -10.72
CA ASN A 42 -19.41 -4.54 -11.19
C ASN A 42 -20.68 -5.21 -10.58
N THR A 43 -20.80 -5.16 -9.26
CA THR A 43 -21.88 -5.83 -8.51
C THR A 43 -23.22 -5.10 -8.61
N GLY A 44 -23.20 -3.82 -9.01
CA GLY A 44 -24.36 -2.93 -8.99
C GLY A 44 -24.73 -2.45 -7.58
N SER A 45 -23.93 -2.71 -6.57
CA SER A 45 -24.14 -2.16 -5.21
C SER A 45 -24.13 -0.63 -5.21
N ASP A 46 -25.04 -0.02 -4.45
CA ASP A 46 -25.09 1.44 -4.26
C ASP A 46 -24.10 1.90 -3.16
N ALA A 47 -23.40 0.97 -2.49
CA ALA A 47 -22.40 1.31 -1.51
C ALA A 47 -21.20 2.02 -2.15
N THR A 48 -20.56 2.87 -1.36
CA THR A 48 -19.40 3.67 -1.80
C THR A 48 -18.33 3.76 -0.73
N ALA A 49 -17.09 4.03 -1.14
CA ALA A 49 -16.04 4.41 -0.21
C ALA A 49 -15.04 5.37 -0.85
N ASP A 50 -14.46 6.23 0.01
CA ASP A 50 -13.34 7.10 -0.34
C ASP A 50 -12.12 6.69 0.48
N ALA A 51 -11.01 6.40 -0.19
CA ALA A 51 -9.76 6.02 0.43
C ALA A 51 -8.63 6.99 0.08
N ARG A 52 -7.78 7.27 1.08
CA ARG A 52 -6.50 7.96 0.93
C ARG A 52 -5.39 7.06 1.40
N VAL A 53 -4.38 6.89 0.57
CA VAL A 53 -3.23 6.03 0.83
C VAL A 53 -1.96 6.87 0.85
N ARG A 54 -1.11 6.65 1.85
CA ARG A 54 0.24 7.23 1.94
C ARG A 54 1.24 6.11 2.01
N VAL A 55 2.29 6.22 1.21
CA VAL A 55 3.38 5.24 1.15
C VAL A 55 4.69 5.92 1.46
N ASP A 56 5.34 5.49 2.54
CA ASP A 56 6.73 5.84 2.84
C ASP A 56 7.64 4.86 2.08
N THR A 57 8.22 5.31 0.98
CA THR A 57 9.01 4.46 0.08
C THR A 57 10.37 4.07 0.64
N VAL A 58 10.84 4.75 1.67
CA VAL A 58 12.12 4.43 2.33
C VAL A 58 11.92 3.37 3.40
N ARG A 59 10.81 3.48 4.15
CA ARG A 59 10.54 2.58 5.29
C ARG A 59 9.67 1.38 4.93
N GLY A 60 9.11 1.32 3.73
CA GLY A 60 8.19 0.26 3.32
C GLY A 60 6.84 0.29 4.06
N LEU A 61 6.40 1.48 4.50
CA LEU A 61 5.19 1.62 5.30
C LEU A 61 4.03 2.19 4.50
N VAL A 62 2.85 1.62 4.70
CA VAL A 62 1.60 2.04 4.06
C VAL A 62 0.62 2.53 5.14
N SER A 63 -0.01 3.68 4.91
CA SER A 63 -1.09 4.18 5.77
C SER A 63 -2.34 4.38 4.93
N VAL A 64 -3.47 3.91 5.44
CA VAL A 64 -4.77 4.00 4.76
C VAL A 64 -5.78 4.68 5.69
N THR A 65 -6.49 5.66 5.15
CA THR A 65 -7.71 6.19 5.75
C THR A 65 -8.83 6.01 4.75
N MET A 66 -9.90 5.32 5.14
CA MET A 66 -11.04 5.07 4.28
C MET A 66 -12.34 5.34 5.03
N VAL A 67 -13.34 5.89 4.34
CA VAL A 67 -14.71 6.05 4.84
C VAL A 67 -15.62 5.28 3.89
N VAL A 68 -16.44 4.41 4.45
CA VAL A 68 -17.36 3.52 3.74
C VAL A 68 -18.79 3.88 4.08
N HIS A 69 -19.65 3.92 3.07
CA HIS A 69 -21.09 4.18 3.18
C HIS A 69 -21.86 3.03 2.54
N GLY A 70 -22.96 2.64 3.13
CA GLY A 70 -23.86 1.61 2.61
C GLY A 70 -23.44 0.16 2.92
N ILE A 71 -22.28 -0.06 3.54
CA ILE A 71 -21.84 -1.36 4.07
C ILE A 71 -21.49 -1.18 5.53
N THR A 72 -22.13 -1.95 6.43
CA THR A 72 -21.77 -1.97 7.86
C THR A 72 -20.73 -3.04 8.17
N THR A 73 -20.09 -2.96 9.33
CA THR A 73 -19.13 -3.99 9.76
C THR A 73 -19.74 -5.40 9.88
N ASP A 74 -21.04 -5.50 10.14
CA ASP A 74 -21.75 -6.78 10.27
C ASP A 74 -22.02 -7.46 8.94
N GLN A 75 -21.96 -6.71 7.83
CA GLN A 75 -22.11 -7.21 6.46
C GLN A 75 -20.80 -7.70 5.87
N LEU A 76 -19.65 -7.34 6.47
CA LEU A 76 -18.34 -7.79 6.02
C LEU A 76 -18.25 -9.32 6.01
N TRP A 77 -17.55 -9.87 5.02
CA TRP A 77 -17.42 -11.32 4.88
C TRP A 77 -16.81 -11.95 6.12
N LYS A 78 -17.63 -12.65 6.90
CA LYS A 78 -17.28 -13.20 8.21
C LYS A 78 -16.06 -14.11 8.18
N LYS A 79 -15.89 -14.87 7.08
CA LYS A 79 -14.71 -15.71 6.89
C LYS A 79 -13.42 -14.88 6.87
N LEU A 80 -13.43 -13.74 6.21
CA LEU A 80 -12.27 -12.82 6.17
C LEU A 80 -12.13 -11.98 7.44
N VAL A 81 -13.24 -11.61 8.07
CA VAL A 81 -13.23 -10.96 9.39
C VAL A 81 -12.52 -11.83 10.44
N ALA A 82 -12.73 -13.15 10.38
CA ALA A 82 -12.07 -14.11 11.27
C ALA A 82 -10.64 -14.47 10.84
N ALA A 83 -10.25 -14.15 9.60
CA ALA A 83 -8.92 -14.44 9.08
C ALA A 83 -7.94 -13.28 9.37
N PRO A 84 -6.64 -13.56 9.48
CA PRO A 84 -5.62 -12.51 9.72
C PRO A 84 -5.56 -11.43 8.64
N ILE A 85 -6.04 -11.73 7.44
CA ILE A 85 -5.96 -10.82 6.29
C ILE A 85 -7.08 -9.77 6.28
N GLY A 86 -8.21 -10.01 6.97
CA GLY A 86 -9.35 -9.10 6.99
C GLY A 86 -10.14 -9.03 5.66
N PRO A 87 -11.24 -8.24 5.61
CA PRO A 87 -12.15 -8.20 4.46
C PRO A 87 -11.86 -7.11 3.42
N VAL A 88 -10.75 -6.40 3.55
CA VAL A 88 -10.37 -5.30 2.63
C VAL A 88 -8.94 -5.53 2.15
N HIS A 89 -8.76 -5.55 0.83
CA HIS A 89 -7.47 -5.88 0.21
C HIS A 89 -7.11 -4.94 -0.93
N PHE A 90 -5.80 -4.79 -1.14
CA PHE A 90 -5.23 -4.28 -2.39
C PHE A 90 -4.91 -5.46 -3.31
N HIS A 91 -5.35 -5.37 -4.56
CA HIS A 91 -5.07 -6.33 -5.62
C HIS A 91 -4.32 -5.65 -6.75
N GLU A 92 -3.28 -6.27 -7.29
CA GLU A 92 -2.71 -5.87 -8.58
C GLU A 92 -3.35 -6.73 -9.67
N TYR A 93 -4.00 -6.07 -10.65
CA TYR A 93 -4.58 -6.76 -11.79
C TYR A 93 -3.57 -6.86 -12.93
N GLN A 94 -3.40 -8.08 -13.43
CA GLN A 94 -2.51 -8.42 -14.54
C GLN A 94 -3.24 -8.29 -15.89
N ALA A 95 -2.47 -8.18 -16.97
CA ALA A 95 -3.04 -8.04 -18.32
C ALA A 95 -3.84 -9.27 -18.79
N ASP A 96 -3.60 -10.42 -18.19
CA ASP A 96 -4.30 -11.69 -18.47
C ASP A 96 -5.61 -11.86 -17.66
N GLY A 97 -6.00 -10.85 -16.87
CA GLY A 97 -7.17 -10.86 -16.01
C GLY A 97 -6.96 -11.50 -14.63
N ASN A 98 -5.80 -12.09 -14.37
CA ASN A 98 -5.46 -12.56 -13.03
C ASN A 98 -5.18 -11.41 -12.08
N SER A 99 -5.31 -11.64 -10.77
CA SER A 99 -4.93 -10.67 -9.76
C SER A 99 -4.00 -11.25 -8.72
N ILE A 100 -3.08 -10.43 -8.23
CA ILE A 100 -2.20 -10.75 -7.11
C ILE A 100 -2.69 -9.98 -5.89
N LEU A 101 -2.93 -10.68 -4.79
CA LEU A 101 -3.17 -10.05 -3.49
C LEU A 101 -1.90 -9.33 -3.06
N ALA A 102 -1.97 -8.00 -2.93
CA ALA A 102 -0.79 -7.17 -2.71
C ALA A 102 -0.62 -6.79 -1.23
N LEU A 103 -1.71 -6.32 -0.59
CA LEU A 103 -1.67 -5.88 0.80
C LEU A 103 -3.04 -6.04 1.45
N PRO A 104 -3.15 -6.68 2.64
CA PRO A 104 -4.38 -6.77 3.40
C PRO A 104 -4.56 -5.56 4.32
N LEU A 105 -5.81 -5.28 4.70
CA LEU A 105 -6.13 -4.43 5.84
C LEU A 105 -6.82 -5.29 6.91
N PRO A 106 -6.06 -5.86 7.86
CA PRO A 106 -6.59 -6.77 8.88
C PRO A 106 -7.74 -6.15 9.66
N TYR A 107 -8.80 -6.94 9.89
CA TYR A 107 -9.94 -6.50 10.68
C TYR A 107 -9.56 -6.37 12.16
N GLY A 108 -10.16 -5.39 12.84
CA GLY A 108 -9.92 -5.17 14.27
C GLY A 108 -10.05 -3.69 14.66
N SER A 109 -9.21 -3.22 15.55
CA SER A 109 -9.25 -1.85 16.11
C SER A 109 -9.07 -0.72 15.10
N THR A 110 -8.62 -1.04 13.88
CA THR A 110 -8.52 -0.08 12.78
C THR A 110 -9.87 0.22 12.13
N TYR A 111 -10.88 -0.62 12.36
CA TYR A 111 -12.26 -0.45 11.85
C TYR A 111 -13.14 0.15 12.93
N THR A 112 -13.78 1.25 12.61
CA THR A 112 -14.70 1.94 13.52
C THR A 112 -16.06 2.07 12.84
N PRO A 113 -17.15 1.46 13.38
CA PRO A 113 -18.50 1.64 12.85
C PRO A 113 -18.91 3.11 12.84
N THR A 114 -19.69 3.49 11.82
CA THR A 114 -20.36 4.80 11.71
C THR A 114 -21.87 4.60 11.59
N ARG A 115 -22.63 5.67 11.40
CA ARG A 115 -24.10 5.59 11.31
C ARG A 115 -24.58 4.73 10.13
N ASP A 116 -23.90 4.80 8.97
CA ASP A 116 -24.32 4.19 7.71
C ASP A 116 -23.23 3.33 7.06
N GLY A 117 -22.19 2.98 7.84
CA GLY A 117 -21.07 2.20 7.35
C GLY A 117 -19.97 2.03 8.39
N PHE A 118 -18.73 2.27 7.97
CA PHE A 118 -17.57 2.23 8.86
C PHE A 118 -16.41 3.07 8.32
N ARG A 119 -15.43 3.29 9.18
CA ARG A 119 -14.17 3.95 8.85
C ARG A 119 -13.00 3.02 9.13
N ILE A 120 -11.98 3.05 8.26
CA ILE A 120 -10.69 2.40 8.49
C ILE A 120 -9.62 3.47 8.70
N VAL A 121 -8.79 3.30 9.73
CA VAL A 121 -7.57 4.08 9.94
C VAL A 121 -6.43 3.13 10.27
N SER A 122 -5.68 2.73 9.26
CA SER A 122 -4.46 1.96 9.38
C SER A 122 -3.25 2.88 9.20
N ARG A 123 -2.34 2.90 10.17
CA ARG A 123 -1.18 3.79 10.15
C ARG A 123 0.11 3.00 10.15
N ASN A 124 1.03 3.37 9.25
CA ASN A 124 2.38 2.82 9.19
C ASN A 124 2.40 1.28 9.17
N TYR A 125 1.46 0.69 8.41
CA TYR A 125 1.40 -0.75 8.25
C TYR A 125 2.59 -1.21 7.41
N ASP A 126 3.33 -2.18 7.92
CA ASP A 126 4.51 -2.74 7.25
C ASP A 126 4.07 -3.57 6.05
N TYR A 127 4.52 -3.18 4.85
CA TYR A 127 4.18 -3.88 3.61
C TYR A 127 4.67 -5.32 3.64
N ALA A 128 5.91 -5.57 4.08
CA ALA A 128 6.48 -6.91 4.07
C ALA A 128 5.73 -7.86 5.02
N ALA A 129 5.29 -7.35 6.19
CA ALA A 129 4.46 -8.12 7.11
C ALA A 129 3.09 -8.44 6.48
N GLY A 130 2.46 -7.49 5.80
CA GLY A 130 1.18 -7.69 5.13
C GLY A 130 1.28 -8.65 3.94
N ALA A 131 2.27 -8.47 3.08
CA ALA A 131 2.52 -9.34 1.94
C ALA A 131 2.77 -10.80 2.38
N LYS A 132 3.48 -10.99 3.49
CA LYS A 132 3.70 -12.33 4.08
C LYS A 132 2.40 -12.99 4.53
N LEU A 133 1.43 -12.25 5.06
CA LEU A 133 0.12 -12.82 5.45
C LEU A 133 -0.67 -13.34 4.25
N LEU A 134 -0.42 -12.80 3.06
CA LEU A 134 -1.10 -13.14 1.81
C LEU A 134 -0.33 -14.16 0.97
N ASP A 135 0.87 -14.57 1.38
CA ASP A 135 1.84 -15.27 0.51
C ASP A 135 2.05 -14.51 -0.82
N SER A 136 2.00 -13.18 -0.76
CA SER A 136 2.11 -12.34 -1.96
C SER A 136 3.49 -12.43 -2.57
N THR A 137 3.54 -12.61 -3.89
CA THR A 137 4.77 -12.61 -4.68
C THR A 137 5.20 -11.22 -5.13
N LEU A 138 4.36 -10.20 -4.89
CA LEU A 138 4.61 -8.83 -5.32
C LEU A 138 5.62 -8.16 -4.38
N SER A 139 6.72 -7.66 -4.92
CA SER A 139 7.68 -6.89 -4.14
C SER A 139 7.12 -5.50 -3.77
N PHE A 140 7.65 -4.87 -2.72
CA PHE A 140 7.23 -3.51 -2.35
C PHE A 140 7.47 -2.49 -3.48
N ALA A 141 8.58 -2.62 -4.21
CA ALA A 141 8.89 -1.73 -5.32
C ALA A 141 7.89 -1.90 -6.48
N ASP A 142 7.53 -3.16 -6.80
CA ASP A 142 6.54 -3.46 -7.84
C ASP A 142 5.13 -3.01 -7.42
N PHE A 143 4.75 -3.20 -6.15
CA PHE A 143 3.49 -2.67 -5.61
C PHE A 143 3.39 -1.14 -5.77
N VAL A 144 4.46 -0.41 -5.43
CA VAL A 144 4.50 1.05 -5.60
C VAL A 144 4.41 1.43 -7.08
N ALA A 145 5.13 0.73 -7.95
CA ALA A 145 5.08 0.96 -9.40
C ALA A 145 3.69 0.67 -9.97
N ALA A 146 3.05 -0.42 -9.53
CA ALA A 146 1.70 -0.78 -9.94
C ALA A 146 0.66 0.27 -9.49
N MET A 147 0.78 0.82 -8.26
CA MET A 147 -0.09 1.93 -7.81
C MET A 147 0.12 3.19 -8.66
N GLN A 148 1.36 3.55 -8.98
CA GLN A 148 1.66 4.69 -9.84
C GLN A 148 1.11 4.52 -11.27
N ALA A 149 1.03 3.28 -11.74
CA ALA A 149 0.48 2.92 -13.05
C ALA A 149 -1.06 2.72 -13.04
N GLY A 150 -1.74 2.87 -11.88
CA GLY A 150 -3.19 2.65 -11.76
C GLY A 150 -3.62 1.19 -11.97
N LYS A 151 -2.73 0.23 -11.72
CA LYS A 151 -2.99 -1.21 -11.82
C LYS A 151 -3.50 -1.84 -10.53
N VAL A 152 -3.44 -1.11 -9.42
CA VAL A 152 -3.89 -1.60 -8.12
C VAL A 152 -5.34 -1.19 -7.89
N VAL A 153 -6.15 -2.14 -7.46
CA VAL A 153 -7.53 -1.95 -7.03
C VAL A 153 -7.61 -2.22 -5.53
N LEU A 154 -8.32 -1.37 -4.81
CA LEU A 154 -8.73 -1.59 -3.43
C LEU A 154 -10.18 -2.06 -3.44
N ASN A 155 -10.50 -3.17 -2.76
CA ASN A 155 -11.87 -3.68 -2.70
C ASN A 155 -12.30 -4.08 -1.28
N ILE A 156 -13.62 -4.26 -1.11
CA ILE A 156 -14.27 -4.66 0.14
C ILE A 156 -15.11 -5.90 -0.13
N HIS A 157 -14.90 -6.95 0.67
CA HIS A 157 -15.60 -8.23 0.60
C HIS A 157 -16.72 -8.28 1.65
N THR A 158 -17.91 -8.71 1.23
CA THR A 158 -19.07 -8.89 2.13
C THR A 158 -19.62 -10.32 2.05
N ASP A 159 -20.51 -10.66 2.99
CA ASP A 159 -21.19 -11.97 2.96
C ASP A 159 -22.07 -12.14 1.70
N THR A 160 -22.56 -11.06 1.12
CA THR A 160 -23.36 -11.09 -0.12
C THR A 160 -22.48 -11.19 -1.37
N PHE A 161 -21.34 -10.50 -1.36
CA PHE A 161 -20.42 -10.43 -2.50
C PHE A 161 -19.02 -10.85 -2.05
N ASN A 162 -18.79 -12.14 -1.97
CA ASN A 162 -17.52 -12.70 -1.49
C ASN A 162 -16.31 -12.35 -2.38
N PRO A 163 -16.42 -12.24 -3.71
CA PRO A 163 -15.32 -11.79 -4.57
C PRO A 163 -14.95 -10.31 -4.37
N GLY A 164 -15.91 -9.48 -3.94
CA GLY A 164 -15.80 -8.05 -3.71
C GLY A 164 -17.13 -7.37 -3.97
N GLU A 165 -17.61 -6.49 -3.08
CA GLU A 165 -18.85 -5.75 -3.26
C GLU A 165 -18.62 -4.41 -3.94
N ILE A 166 -17.65 -3.67 -3.46
CA ILE A 166 -17.22 -2.41 -4.06
C ILE A 166 -15.72 -2.41 -4.25
N GLY A 167 -15.28 -1.84 -5.35
CA GLY A 167 -13.87 -1.70 -5.69
C GLY A 167 -13.56 -0.37 -6.33
N GLY A 168 -12.28 -0.04 -6.40
CA GLY A 168 -11.82 1.19 -7.04
C GLY A 168 -10.32 1.21 -7.28
N LYS A 169 -9.90 1.77 -8.44
CA LYS A 169 -8.48 1.92 -8.77
C LYS A 169 -7.81 2.91 -7.83
N VAL A 170 -6.62 2.54 -7.37
CA VAL A 170 -5.76 3.41 -6.59
C VAL A 170 -4.94 4.26 -7.55
N MET A 171 -5.17 5.57 -7.53
CA MET A 171 -4.58 6.54 -8.45
C MET A 171 -3.69 7.53 -7.69
N PRO A 172 -2.63 8.07 -8.31
CA PRO A 172 -1.88 9.18 -7.73
C PRO A 172 -2.79 10.34 -7.33
N GLY A 173 -2.57 10.89 -6.11
CA GLY A 173 -3.36 11.96 -5.51
C GLY A 173 -2.55 13.23 -5.30
#